data_98f450a477a661111b7568ac3cf4c400
#
_entry.id   98f450a477a661111b7568ac3cf4c400
#
_cell.length_a   1.000
_cell.length_b   1.000
_cell.length_c   1.000
_cell.angle_alpha   90.00
_cell.angle_beta   90.00
_cell.angle_gamma   90.00
#
_symmetry.space_group_name_H-M   'P 1'
#
loop_
_entity.id
_entity.type
_entity.pdbx_description
1 polymer ?
#
loop_
_entity_poly.entity_id
_entity_poly.type
_entity_poly.pdbx_seq_one_letter_code
_entity_poly.pdbx_strand_id
1 'polypeptide(L)'
;DIEISKIDVCEVCRENVLDFYELLTQKEFEVEVDIPEEAVFVQGNKDALQRILFNLISNVVRYGTDGKYMGIFLRSDKKYVYIEIVDKGKGIDKAFAQNVFERLFTMEDSRNREIQGNGLGLTIAQNLAHQLGGEITLDSEPNVKTTFTLKLRKFAY
;
A
#
# COMPACT_ATOMS: atom_id res chain seq x y z
N ASP A 1 10.06 -17.84 -7.35
CA ASP A 1 10.73 -17.87 -6.05
C ASP A 1 11.35 -16.52 -5.73
N ILE A 2 11.08 -16.05 -4.52
CA ILE A 2 11.59 -14.76 -4.05
C ILE A 2 12.71 -15.01 -3.05
N GLU A 3 13.85 -14.35 -3.29
CA GLU A 3 14.96 -14.41 -2.35
C GLU A 3 14.64 -13.54 -1.12
N ILE A 4 14.69 -14.14 0.05
CA ILE A 4 14.40 -13.46 1.31
C ILE A 4 15.70 -12.97 1.93
N SER A 5 15.73 -11.69 2.29
CA SER A 5 16.92 -11.09 2.92
C SER A 5 16.48 -10.04 3.94
N LYS A 6 17.48 -9.46 4.62
CA LYS A 6 17.26 -8.40 5.59
C LYS A 6 17.13 -7.07 4.87
N ILE A 7 15.98 -6.42 5.00
CA ILE A 7 15.67 -5.19 4.29
C ILE A 7 15.31 -4.08 5.28
N ASP A 8 15.89 -2.90 5.09
CA ASP A 8 15.45 -1.69 5.81
C ASP A 8 14.18 -1.19 5.16
N VAL A 9 13.05 -1.50 5.79
CA VAL A 9 11.75 -1.16 5.23
C VAL A 9 11.45 0.35 5.30
N CYS A 10 12.06 1.06 6.25
CA CYS A 10 11.89 2.52 6.32
C CYS A 10 12.46 3.19 5.09
N GLU A 11 13.62 2.76 4.63
CA GLU A 11 14.24 3.30 3.43
C GLU A 11 13.40 3.03 2.19
N VAL A 12 12.88 1.81 2.05
CA VAL A 12 12.02 1.45 0.92
C VAL A 12 10.76 2.31 0.91
N CYS A 13 10.15 2.55 2.06
CA CYS A 13 8.97 3.42 2.16
C CYS A 13 9.30 4.85 1.75
N ARG A 14 10.42 5.40 2.22
CA ARG A 14 10.81 6.77 1.87
C ARG A 14 11.07 6.92 0.38
N GLU A 15 11.75 5.95 -0.23
CA GLU A 15 12.01 5.95 -1.66
C GLU A 15 10.71 5.99 -2.47
N ASN A 16 9.73 5.19 -2.07
CA ASN A 16 8.44 5.17 -2.75
C ASN A 16 7.68 6.48 -2.60
N VAL A 17 7.70 7.09 -1.41
CA VAL A 17 7.07 8.40 -1.21
C VAL A 17 7.71 9.44 -2.11
N LEU A 18 9.04 9.45 -2.19
CA LEU A 18 9.75 10.38 -3.06
C LEU A 18 9.40 10.20 -4.53
N ASP A 19 9.28 8.94 -4.97
CA ASP A 19 8.92 8.65 -6.35
C ASP A 19 7.55 9.21 -6.74
N PHE A 20 6.62 9.25 -5.79
CA PHE A 20 5.27 9.76 -6.03
C PHE A 20 5.08 11.23 -5.66
N TYR A 21 6.06 11.84 -4.99
CA TYR A 21 5.87 13.16 -4.38
C TYR A 21 5.51 14.23 -5.39
N GLU A 22 6.19 14.26 -6.53
CA GLU A 22 5.90 15.24 -7.57
C GLU A 22 4.48 15.08 -8.11
N LEU A 23 4.08 13.86 -8.40
CA LEU A 23 2.72 13.57 -8.89
C LEU A 23 1.66 13.95 -7.87
N LEU A 24 1.89 13.61 -6.60
CA LEU A 24 0.95 13.94 -5.52
C LEU A 24 0.84 15.45 -5.35
N THR A 25 1.96 16.16 -5.44
CA THR A 25 1.97 17.62 -5.35
C THR A 25 1.22 18.26 -6.52
N GLN A 26 1.43 17.77 -7.73
CA GLN A 26 0.71 18.25 -8.91
C GLN A 26 -0.80 18.06 -8.79
N LYS A 27 -1.20 16.97 -8.17
CA LYS A 27 -2.61 16.67 -7.92
C LYS A 27 -3.16 17.33 -6.64
N GLU A 28 -2.34 18.13 -6.00
CA GLU A 28 -2.71 18.90 -4.79
C GLU A 28 -3.07 18.00 -3.59
N PHE A 29 -2.41 16.85 -3.50
CA PHE A 29 -2.56 15.99 -2.32
C PHE A 29 -1.78 16.55 -1.14
N GLU A 30 -2.39 16.49 0.03
CA GLU A 30 -1.67 16.61 1.29
C GLU A 30 -1.00 15.26 1.56
N VAL A 31 0.30 15.27 1.84
CA VAL A 31 1.06 14.04 2.11
C VAL A 31 1.53 14.05 3.55
N GLU A 32 1.14 13.04 4.28
CA GLU A 32 1.57 12.85 5.67
C GLU A 32 2.44 11.62 5.77
N VAL A 33 3.65 11.78 6.34
CA VAL A 33 4.62 10.69 6.45
C VAL A 33 5.02 10.55 7.91
N ASP A 34 4.81 9.35 8.46
CA ASP A 34 5.23 9.02 9.83
C ASP A 34 6.01 7.71 9.77
N ILE A 35 7.31 7.84 9.49
CA ILE A 35 8.25 6.72 9.36
C ILE A 35 9.39 6.97 10.33
N PRO A 36 9.76 5.99 11.18
CA PRO A 36 10.88 6.15 12.10
C PRO A 36 12.18 6.53 11.39
N GLU A 37 12.98 7.38 11.99
CA GLU A 37 14.29 7.72 11.45
C GLU A 37 15.25 6.55 11.55
N GLU A 38 15.15 5.77 12.62
CA GLU A 38 15.98 4.57 12.78
C GLU A 38 15.51 3.47 11.83
N ALA A 39 16.45 2.69 11.36
CA ALA A 39 16.14 1.57 10.47
C ALA A 39 15.27 0.54 11.19
N VAL A 40 14.28 0.04 10.46
CA VAL A 40 13.47 -1.09 10.89
C VAL A 40 13.64 -2.18 9.84
N PHE A 41 14.11 -3.35 10.27
CA PHE A 41 14.43 -4.41 9.34
C PHE A 41 13.35 -5.48 9.30
N VAL A 42 13.07 -5.94 8.11
CA VAL A 42 12.11 -7.02 7.85
C VAL A 42 12.81 -8.15 7.11
N GLN A 43 12.22 -9.33 7.20
CA GLN A 43 12.56 -10.43 6.31
C GLN A 43 11.77 -10.25 5.03
N GLY A 44 12.46 -9.90 3.96
CA GLY A 44 11.74 -9.57 2.74
C GLY A 44 12.61 -9.59 1.50
N ASN A 45 12.14 -8.88 0.51
CA ASN A 45 12.81 -8.73 -0.77
C ASN A 45 12.55 -7.30 -1.25
N LYS A 46 13.61 -6.58 -1.59
CA LYS A 46 13.48 -5.16 -1.92
C LYS A 46 12.58 -4.93 -3.13
N ASP A 47 12.77 -5.69 -4.18
CA ASP A 47 11.97 -5.52 -5.40
C ASP A 47 10.49 -5.81 -5.17
N ALA A 48 10.21 -6.88 -4.40
CA ALA A 48 8.83 -7.22 -4.05
C ALA A 48 8.20 -6.12 -3.20
N LEU A 49 8.92 -5.60 -2.21
CA LEU A 49 8.42 -4.52 -1.35
C LEU A 49 8.16 -3.25 -2.15
N GLN A 50 9.07 -2.87 -3.04
CA GLN A 50 8.88 -1.71 -3.90
C GLN A 50 7.62 -1.87 -4.75
N ARG A 51 7.40 -3.04 -5.29
CA ARG A 51 6.23 -3.30 -6.12
C ARG A 51 4.92 -3.27 -5.33
N ILE A 52 4.92 -3.84 -4.13
CA ILE A 52 3.76 -3.79 -3.23
C ILE A 52 3.41 -2.33 -2.93
N LEU A 53 4.39 -1.56 -2.47
CA LEU A 53 4.17 -0.16 -2.09
C LEU A 53 3.77 0.69 -3.28
N PHE A 54 4.40 0.48 -4.43
CA PHE A 54 4.02 1.16 -5.66
C PHE A 54 2.53 0.93 -5.97
N ASN A 55 2.08 -0.32 -5.87
CA ASN A 55 0.69 -0.67 -6.17
C ASN A 55 -0.27 -0.04 -5.17
N LEU A 56 0.07 -0.03 -3.88
CA LEU A 56 -0.79 0.56 -2.86
C LEU A 56 -0.87 2.08 -3.00
N ILE A 57 0.24 2.74 -3.25
CA ILE A 57 0.25 4.20 -3.44
C ILE A 57 -0.43 4.59 -4.74
N SER A 58 -0.20 3.85 -5.82
CA SER A 58 -0.89 4.06 -7.09
C SER A 58 -2.40 3.98 -6.92
N ASN A 59 -2.85 3.05 -6.09
CA ASN A 59 -4.26 2.88 -5.78
C ASN A 59 -4.84 4.14 -5.13
N VAL A 60 -4.10 4.75 -4.21
CA VAL A 60 -4.51 6.02 -3.58
C VAL A 60 -4.63 7.12 -4.64
N VAL A 61 -3.67 7.21 -5.54
CA VAL A 61 -3.70 8.23 -6.59
C VAL A 61 -4.93 8.08 -7.49
N ARG A 62 -5.34 6.85 -7.77
CA ARG A 62 -6.48 6.58 -8.65
C ARG A 62 -7.82 6.76 -7.96
N TYR A 63 -7.96 6.25 -6.75
CA TYR A 63 -9.25 6.14 -6.07
C TYR A 63 -9.42 7.11 -4.91
N GLY A 64 -8.35 7.69 -4.41
CA GLY A 64 -8.36 8.62 -3.30
C GLY A 64 -8.38 10.09 -3.70
N THR A 65 -8.53 10.40 -4.99
CA THR A 65 -8.44 11.77 -5.51
C THR A 65 -9.40 12.76 -4.87
N ASP A 66 -10.60 12.32 -4.52
CA ASP A 66 -11.60 13.21 -3.92
C ASP A 66 -11.15 13.74 -2.56
N GLY A 67 -10.38 12.96 -1.83
CA GLY A 67 -9.91 13.35 -0.50
C GLY A 67 -8.66 14.20 -0.50
N LYS A 68 -7.91 14.19 -1.60
CA LYS A 68 -6.65 14.96 -1.72
C LYS A 68 -5.68 14.73 -0.56
N TYR A 69 -5.58 13.49 -0.11
CA TYR A 69 -4.74 13.14 1.02
C TYR A 69 -4.13 11.75 0.84
N MET A 70 -2.86 11.62 1.16
CA MET A 70 -2.19 10.32 1.26
C MET A 70 -1.33 10.33 2.52
N GLY A 71 -1.57 9.36 3.40
CA GLY A 71 -0.74 9.14 4.58
C GLY A 71 0.01 7.83 4.48
N ILE A 72 1.23 7.80 5.00
CA ILE A 72 1.99 6.56 5.16
C ILE A 72 2.55 6.53 6.58
N PHE A 73 2.21 5.46 7.30
CA PHE A 73 2.55 5.30 8.71
C PHE A 73 3.20 3.94 8.92
N LEU A 74 4.37 3.92 9.55
CA LEU A 74 5.07 2.69 9.85
C LEU A 74 5.21 2.53 11.35
N ARG A 75 4.78 1.38 11.86
CA ARG A 75 4.91 1.00 13.25
C ARG A 75 5.30 -0.46 13.35
N SER A 76 5.80 -0.87 14.51
CA SER A 76 6.19 -2.26 14.68
C SER A 76 5.98 -2.72 16.12
N ASP A 77 5.85 -4.02 16.27
CA ASP A 77 5.91 -4.67 17.56
C ASP A 77 7.10 -5.65 17.56
N LYS A 78 7.13 -6.61 18.45
CA LYS A 78 8.24 -7.55 18.54
C LYS A 78 8.36 -8.48 17.33
N LYS A 79 7.23 -8.78 16.69
CA LYS A 79 7.18 -9.81 15.63
C LYS A 79 6.95 -9.24 14.24
N TYR A 80 6.23 -8.14 14.14
CA TYR A 80 5.74 -7.63 12.87
C TYR A 80 6.00 -6.15 12.69
N VAL A 81 6.08 -5.77 11.43
CA VAL A 81 6.08 -4.37 10.99
C VAL A 81 4.79 -4.14 10.24
N TYR A 82 4.17 -3.00 10.48
CA TYR A 82 2.90 -2.61 9.86
C TYR A 82 3.13 -1.30 9.10
N ILE A 83 2.80 -1.30 7.82
CA ILE A 83 2.85 -0.12 6.99
C ILE A 83 1.43 0.20 6.56
N GLU A 84 0.93 1.35 6.98
CA GLU A 84 -0.43 1.79 6.67
C GLU A 84 -0.38 2.85 5.58
N ILE A 85 -1.14 2.63 4.50
CA ILE A 85 -1.32 3.60 3.43
C ILE A 85 -2.77 4.06 3.52
N VAL A 86 -2.96 5.36 3.76
CA VAL A 86 -4.28 5.93 4.07
C VAL A 86 -4.67 6.94 3.01
N ASP A 87 -5.91 6.87 2.55
CA ASP A 87 -6.52 7.92 1.76
C ASP A 87 -7.85 8.36 2.40
N LYS A 88 -8.36 9.52 1.98
CA LYS A 88 -9.60 10.08 2.49
C LYS A 88 -10.62 10.29 1.36
N GLY A 89 -10.54 9.45 0.32
CA GLY A 89 -11.49 9.48 -0.78
C GLY A 89 -12.83 8.85 -0.43
N LYS A 90 -13.56 8.44 -1.46
CA LYS A 90 -14.91 7.87 -1.28
C LYS A 90 -14.91 6.56 -0.47
N GLY A 91 -13.80 5.84 -0.50
CA GLY A 91 -13.69 4.58 0.19
C GLY A 91 -14.27 3.42 -0.59
N ILE A 92 -14.34 2.29 0.08
CA ILE A 92 -14.78 1.03 -0.49
C ILE A 92 -15.90 0.48 0.40
N ASP A 93 -17.05 0.17 -0.20
CA ASP A 93 -18.15 -0.46 0.50
C ASP A 93 -17.71 -1.78 1.11
N LYS A 94 -18.24 -2.09 2.29
CA LYS A 94 -17.94 -3.37 2.96
C LYS A 94 -18.30 -4.57 2.09
N ALA A 95 -19.34 -4.44 1.28
CA ALA A 95 -19.74 -5.50 0.37
C ALA A 95 -18.65 -5.84 -0.65
N PHE A 96 -17.83 -4.88 -1.01
CA PHE A 96 -16.75 -5.07 -1.99
C PHE A 96 -15.39 -5.29 -1.35
N ALA A 97 -15.23 -4.96 -0.07
CA ALA A 97 -13.93 -5.03 0.60
C ALA A 97 -13.32 -6.44 0.55
N GLN A 98 -14.15 -7.46 0.67
CA GLN A 98 -13.70 -8.85 0.63
C GLN A 98 -13.17 -9.26 -0.74
N ASN A 99 -13.62 -8.60 -1.79
CA ASN A 99 -13.28 -8.97 -3.17
C ASN A 99 -12.22 -8.07 -3.78
N VAL A 100 -11.77 -7.05 -3.05
CA VAL A 100 -10.87 -6.03 -3.61
C VAL A 100 -9.52 -6.61 -4.06
N PHE A 101 -9.12 -7.74 -3.48
CA PHE A 101 -7.87 -8.41 -3.82
C PHE A 101 -8.03 -9.50 -4.87
N GLU A 102 -9.25 -9.74 -5.34
CA GLU A 102 -9.48 -10.74 -6.37
C GLU A 102 -8.93 -10.27 -7.71
N ARG A 103 -8.48 -11.25 -8.48
CA ARG A 103 -7.91 -10.98 -9.79
C ARG A 103 -8.94 -10.30 -10.70
N LEU A 104 -8.50 -9.25 -11.38
CA LEU A 104 -9.31 -8.45 -12.30
C LEU A 104 -10.43 -7.66 -11.62
N PHE A 105 -10.47 -7.65 -10.30
CA PHE A 105 -11.44 -6.85 -9.59
C PHE A 105 -11.10 -5.35 -9.72
N THR A 106 -12.12 -4.54 -10.05
CA THR A 106 -12.04 -3.08 -10.00
C THR A 106 -13.30 -2.57 -9.31
N MET A 107 -13.20 -1.44 -8.60
CA MET A 107 -14.35 -0.83 -7.94
C MET A 107 -15.35 -0.24 -8.93
N GLU A 108 -14.89 0.05 -10.12
CA GLU A 108 -15.70 0.58 -11.18
C GLU A 108 -15.83 -0.44 -12.29
N ASP A 109 -16.74 -0.15 -13.21
CA ASP A 109 -16.99 -0.99 -14.35
C ASP A 109 -15.67 -1.28 -15.12
N SER A 110 -15.52 -2.50 -15.60
CA SER A 110 -14.38 -2.92 -16.39
C SER A 110 -14.14 -2.05 -17.64
N ARG A 111 -15.15 -1.32 -18.10
CA ARG A 111 -15.01 -0.38 -19.22
C ARG A 111 -14.06 0.75 -18.92
N ASN A 112 -13.85 1.08 -17.65
CA ASN A 112 -12.95 2.14 -17.22
C ASN A 112 -11.56 1.64 -16.86
N ARG A 113 -11.27 0.42 -17.23
CA ARG A 113 -10.02 -0.25 -16.87
C ARG A 113 -8.77 0.50 -17.30
N GLU A 114 -8.83 1.16 -18.45
CA GLU A 114 -7.71 1.96 -18.97
C GLU A 114 -7.40 3.16 -18.08
N ILE A 115 -8.42 3.74 -17.47
CA ILE A 115 -8.25 4.90 -16.59
C ILE A 115 -7.79 4.48 -15.21
N GLN A 116 -8.31 3.36 -14.72
CA GLN A 116 -8.11 2.92 -13.34
C GLN A 116 -7.00 1.89 -13.20
N GLY A 117 -6.52 1.38 -14.31
CA GLY A 117 -5.67 0.21 -14.33
C GLY A 117 -6.50 -1.04 -14.51
N ASN A 118 -5.84 -2.18 -14.51
CA ASN A 118 -6.46 -3.45 -14.87
C ASN A 118 -7.01 -4.26 -13.69
N GLY A 119 -6.99 -3.71 -12.48
CA GLY A 119 -7.45 -4.43 -11.29
C GLY A 119 -6.49 -5.49 -10.80
N LEU A 120 -5.35 -5.68 -11.45
CA LEU A 120 -4.36 -6.69 -11.06
C LEU A 120 -3.41 -6.20 -10.00
N GLY A 121 -3.29 -4.87 -9.83
CA GLY A 121 -2.31 -4.30 -8.91
C GLY A 121 -2.45 -4.79 -7.48
N LEU A 122 -3.67 -4.80 -6.94
CA LEU A 122 -3.92 -5.26 -5.58
C LEU A 122 -3.75 -6.77 -5.45
N THR A 123 -4.14 -7.53 -6.48
CA THR A 123 -3.94 -8.98 -6.50
C THR A 123 -2.45 -9.32 -6.50
N ILE A 124 -1.67 -8.63 -7.33
CA ILE A 124 -0.22 -8.80 -7.38
C ILE A 124 0.41 -8.45 -6.03
N ALA A 125 0.02 -7.32 -5.46
CA ALA A 125 0.54 -6.88 -4.17
C ALA A 125 0.26 -7.91 -3.08
N GLN A 126 -0.97 -8.44 -3.01
CA GLN A 126 -1.33 -9.45 -2.02
C GLN A 126 -0.54 -10.75 -2.22
N ASN A 127 -0.38 -11.19 -3.47
CA ASN A 127 0.39 -12.38 -3.75
C ASN A 127 1.86 -12.22 -3.32
N LEU A 128 2.46 -11.07 -3.60
CA LEU A 128 3.83 -10.79 -3.18
C LEU A 128 3.93 -10.73 -1.65
N ALA A 129 2.97 -10.08 -0.99
CA ALA A 129 2.95 -10.03 0.47
C ALA A 129 2.91 -11.45 1.08
N HIS A 130 2.07 -12.32 0.54
CA HIS A 130 1.99 -13.71 0.99
C HIS A 130 3.32 -14.45 0.78
N GLN A 131 4.00 -14.22 -0.34
CA GLN A 131 5.30 -14.84 -0.59
C GLN A 131 6.35 -14.36 0.41
N LEU A 132 6.20 -13.17 0.96
CA LEU A 132 7.08 -12.65 2.00
C LEU A 132 6.67 -13.10 3.41
N GLY A 133 5.64 -13.90 3.53
CA GLY A 133 5.13 -14.34 4.83
C GLY A 133 4.29 -13.30 5.55
N GLY A 134 3.82 -12.29 4.83
CA GLY A 134 2.96 -11.25 5.35
C GLY A 134 1.59 -11.24 4.69
N GLU A 135 0.89 -10.14 4.84
CA GLU A 135 -0.41 -9.96 4.20
C GLU A 135 -0.78 -8.49 4.12
N ILE A 136 -1.72 -8.19 3.24
CA ILE A 136 -2.32 -6.85 3.14
C ILE A 136 -3.76 -6.97 3.62
N THR A 137 -4.17 -6.06 4.49
CA THR A 137 -5.56 -5.96 4.94
C THR A 137 -6.12 -4.60 4.56
N LEU A 138 -7.43 -4.52 4.51
CA LEU A 138 -8.15 -3.30 4.14
C LEU A 138 -9.16 -2.96 5.22
N ASP A 139 -9.16 -1.71 5.63
CA ASP A 139 -10.20 -1.15 6.48
C ASP A 139 -10.70 0.12 5.82
N SER A 140 -12.00 0.22 5.61
CA SER A 140 -12.56 1.39 4.94
C SER A 140 -13.82 1.88 5.65
N GLU A 141 -13.80 3.17 5.98
CA GLU A 141 -15.01 3.90 6.38
C GLU A 141 -15.37 4.80 5.21
N PRO A 142 -16.41 4.45 4.43
CA PRO A 142 -16.76 5.23 3.23
C PRO A 142 -16.89 6.72 3.52
N ASN A 143 -16.30 7.53 2.68
CA ASN A 143 -16.26 8.99 2.79
C ASN A 143 -15.50 9.54 3.99
N VAL A 144 -14.81 8.68 4.74
CA VAL A 144 -13.97 9.09 5.88
C VAL A 144 -12.52 8.76 5.59
N LYS A 145 -12.17 7.48 5.57
CA LYS A 145 -10.82 7.05 5.21
C LYS A 145 -10.78 5.59 4.80
N THR A 146 -9.81 5.28 3.96
CA THR A 146 -9.49 3.92 3.56
C THR A 146 -8.05 3.64 3.94
N THR A 147 -7.80 2.54 4.63
CA THR A 147 -6.47 2.15 5.08
C THR A 147 -6.12 0.76 4.55
N PHE A 148 -5.04 0.69 3.77
CA PHE A 148 -4.40 -0.58 3.44
C PHE A 148 -3.23 -0.77 4.38
N THR A 149 -3.18 -1.92 5.04
CA THR A 149 -2.10 -2.24 5.96
C THR A 149 -1.30 -3.42 5.43
N LEU A 150 -0.02 -3.19 5.18
CA LEU A 150 0.93 -4.25 4.85
C LEU A 150 1.59 -4.71 6.14
N LYS A 151 1.43 -5.99 6.46
CA LYS A 151 2.04 -6.63 7.63
C LYS A 151 3.18 -7.51 7.16
N LEU A 152 4.36 -7.30 7.71
CA LEU A 152 5.56 -8.05 7.35
C LEU A 152 6.21 -8.60 8.60
N ARG A 153 6.97 -9.68 8.44
CA ARG A 153 7.74 -10.25 9.55
C ARG A 153 8.94 -9.37 9.85
N LYS A 154 9.04 -8.97 11.10
CA LYS A 154 10.22 -8.24 11.56
C LYS A 154 11.43 -9.17 11.53
N PHE A 155 12.58 -8.61 11.14
CA PHE A 155 13.80 -9.41 11.14
C PHE A 155 14.13 -9.86 12.56
N ALA A 156 14.34 -11.15 12.73
CA ALA A 156 14.71 -11.72 14.03
C ALA A 156 16.23 -11.85 14.13
N TYR A 157 16.77 -11.29 15.19
CA TYR A 157 18.23 -11.39 15.48
C TYR A 157 18.53 -12.65 16.25
#